data_919e62b67bed76f6fef5e1032dfa0761
#
_entry.id   919e62b67bed76f6fef5e1032dfa0761
#
_cell.length_a   1.000
_cell.length_b   1.000
_cell.length_c   1.000
_cell.angle_alpha   90.00
_cell.angle_beta   90.00
_cell.angle_gamma   90.00
#
_symmetry.space_group_name_H-M   'P 1'
#
loop_
_entity.id
_entity.type
_entity.pdbx_description
1 polymer ?
#
loop_
_entity_poly.entity_id
_entity_poly.type
_entity_poly.pdbx_seq_one_letter_code
_entity_poly.pdbx_strand_id
1 'polypeptide(L)'
;MGRTEFGKVAVLFGGRSAERDVSLNSGARVLAALLRQGVDAQAFDPAARRLDELAAFDRAFIALHGRHGEDGTIQGALELMGVPYTGSGVMASALGMDKWRSKLLWQAAGLPIPEYLVLEAGGDFARVAADLGLPLFVKPACEGSSIGISKVTHSSELAAAHAAAARHDPLVLAERAILGGEYTAAKLGDQALPIIKIEP
;
A
#
# COMPACT_ATOMS: atom_id res chain seq x y z
N MET A 1 22.98 -22.82 -8.93
CA MET A 1 22.49 -21.83 -9.91
C MET A 1 23.30 -20.57 -9.74
N GLY A 2 23.96 -20.11 -10.78
CA GLY A 2 24.87 -18.95 -10.71
C GLY A 2 24.07 -17.64 -10.57
N ARG A 3 24.57 -16.79 -9.73
CA ARG A 3 23.98 -15.48 -9.36
C ARG A 3 23.96 -14.45 -10.50
N THR A 4 24.53 -14.80 -11.65
CA THR A 4 24.51 -14.05 -12.91
C THR A 4 23.18 -14.13 -13.67
N GLU A 5 22.25 -15.01 -13.25
CA GLU A 5 20.96 -15.19 -13.93
C GLU A 5 20.00 -14.01 -13.81
N PHE A 6 20.20 -13.13 -12.80
CA PHE A 6 19.32 -11.98 -12.59
C PHE A 6 19.72 -10.75 -13.41
N GLY A 7 20.97 -10.72 -13.95
CA GLY A 7 21.53 -9.53 -14.57
C GLY A 7 21.68 -8.41 -13.54
N LYS A 8 21.64 -7.17 -14.01
CA LYS A 8 21.77 -5.96 -13.19
C LYS A 8 20.42 -5.59 -12.58
N VAL A 9 20.33 -5.60 -11.26
CA VAL A 9 19.08 -5.39 -10.50
C VAL A 9 19.04 -3.98 -9.89
N ALA A 10 18.01 -3.20 -10.22
CA ALA A 10 17.71 -1.96 -9.51
C ALA A 10 16.90 -2.29 -8.25
N VAL A 11 17.37 -1.93 -7.07
CA VAL A 11 16.57 -1.95 -5.85
C VAL A 11 15.98 -0.56 -5.66
N LEU A 12 14.66 -0.45 -5.90
CA LEU A 12 13.94 0.81 -5.83
C LEU A 12 13.49 1.07 -4.39
N PHE A 13 14.02 2.12 -3.76
CA PHE A 13 13.62 2.52 -2.42
C PHE A 13 13.83 4.02 -2.19
N GLY A 14 13.26 4.58 -1.12
CA GLY A 14 13.17 6.01 -0.87
C GLY A 14 11.88 6.57 -1.46
N GLY A 15 11.95 7.22 -2.61
CA GLY A 15 10.77 7.83 -3.25
C GLY A 15 10.29 9.10 -2.55
N ARG A 16 9.06 9.55 -2.85
CA ARG A 16 8.50 10.82 -2.35
C ARG A 16 7.24 10.66 -1.51
N SER A 17 6.88 9.43 -1.16
CA SER A 17 5.71 9.18 -0.33
C SER A 17 5.95 9.57 1.13
N ALA A 18 4.87 9.63 1.91
CA ALA A 18 4.95 9.81 3.36
C ALA A 18 5.69 8.66 4.07
N GLU A 19 5.86 7.51 3.40
CA GLU A 19 6.53 6.31 3.91
C GLU A 19 8.01 6.21 3.47
N ARG A 20 8.61 7.34 3.03
CA ARG A 20 9.99 7.38 2.56
C ARG A 20 11.01 6.74 3.52
N ASP A 21 10.92 7.05 4.81
CA ASP A 21 11.88 6.55 5.80
C ASP A 21 11.75 5.03 6.00
N VAL A 22 10.54 4.50 5.94
CA VAL A 22 10.27 3.05 5.96
C VAL A 22 10.90 2.40 4.74
N SER A 23 10.71 3.01 3.56
CA SER A 23 11.28 2.53 2.30
C SER A 23 12.80 2.55 2.30
N LEU A 24 13.42 3.60 2.83
CA LEU A 24 14.88 3.70 2.95
C LEU A 24 15.44 2.56 3.83
N ASN A 25 14.78 2.27 4.95
CA ASN A 25 15.21 1.20 5.85
C ASN A 25 15.03 -0.20 5.22
N SER A 26 13.85 -0.51 4.70
CA SER A 26 13.56 -1.81 4.08
C SER A 26 14.40 -2.04 2.83
N GLY A 27 14.53 -1.03 1.96
CA GLY A 27 15.31 -1.11 0.73
C GLY A 27 16.80 -1.30 0.97
N ALA A 28 17.38 -0.60 1.96
CA ALA A 28 18.77 -0.80 2.34
C ALA A 28 19.05 -2.23 2.82
N ARG A 29 18.12 -2.82 3.59
CA ARG A 29 18.23 -4.22 4.03
C ARG A 29 18.13 -5.21 2.87
N VAL A 30 17.21 -4.99 1.94
CA VAL A 30 17.05 -5.79 0.73
C VAL A 30 18.32 -5.73 -0.12
N LEU A 31 18.82 -4.51 -0.41
CA LEU A 31 20.05 -4.30 -1.18
C LEU A 31 21.23 -5.06 -0.55
N ALA A 32 21.43 -4.90 0.76
CA ALA A 32 22.49 -5.59 1.47
C ALA A 32 22.35 -7.12 1.40
N ALA A 33 21.12 -7.64 1.46
CA ALA A 33 20.86 -9.08 1.34
C ALA A 33 21.17 -9.60 -0.07
N LEU A 34 20.76 -8.90 -1.12
CA LEU A 34 21.04 -9.25 -2.51
C LEU A 34 22.54 -9.24 -2.80
N LEU A 35 23.27 -8.22 -2.34
CA LEU A 35 24.72 -8.12 -2.47
C LEU A 35 25.44 -9.27 -1.75
N ARG A 36 25.02 -9.62 -0.52
CA ARG A 36 25.57 -10.81 0.20
C ARG A 36 25.33 -12.10 -0.57
N GLN A 37 24.24 -12.19 -1.31
CA GLN A 37 23.95 -13.34 -2.17
C GLN A 37 24.70 -13.26 -3.51
N GLY A 38 25.49 -12.20 -3.78
CA GLY A 38 26.27 -11.99 -4.99
C GLY A 38 25.44 -11.63 -6.22
N VAL A 39 24.26 -11.04 -6.02
CA VAL A 39 23.47 -10.42 -7.08
C VAL A 39 24.11 -9.08 -7.42
N ASP A 40 24.22 -8.75 -8.71
CA ASP A 40 24.62 -7.39 -9.16
C ASP A 40 23.46 -6.42 -8.93
N ALA A 41 23.33 -5.95 -7.68
CA ALA A 41 22.24 -5.08 -7.24
C ALA A 41 22.73 -3.66 -6.94
N GLN A 42 21.94 -2.67 -7.33
CA GLN A 42 22.26 -1.27 -7.13
C GLN A 42 21.06 -0.51 -6.56
N ALA A 43 21.34 0.45 -5.66
CA ALA A 43 20.33 1.36 -5.14
C ALA A 43 19.78 2.26 -6.24
N PHE A 44 18.48 2.44 -6.24
CA PHE A 44 17.79 3.38 -7.11
C PHE A 44 16.71 4.14 -6.34
N ASP A 45 16.95 5.41 -6.05
CA ASP A 45 15.95 6.29 -5.43
C ASP A 45 15.30 7.15 -6.53
N PRO A 46 14.00 6.91 -6.86
CA PRO A 46 13.31 7.68 -7.89
C PRO A 46 13.05 9.15 -7.50
N ALA A 47 13.31 9.54 -6.25
CA ALA A 47 13.29 10.94 -5.84
C ALA A 47 14.58 11.69 -6.23
N ALA A 48 15.68 10.97 -6.41
CA ALA A 48 17.02 11.51 -6.67
C ALA A 48 17.53 11.21 -8.09
N ARG A 49 16.99 10.19 -8.75
CA ARG A 49 17.41 9.73 -10.08
C ARG A 49 16.29 9.87 -11.10
N ARG A 50 16.66 9.96 -12.36
CA ARG A 50 15.70 9.99 -13.48
C ARG A 50 15.16 8.58 -13.73
N LEU A 51 13.84 8.46 -13.95
CA LEU A 51 13.20 7.17 -14.17
C LEU A 51 13.67 6.45 -15.44
N ASP A 52 14.04 7.20 -16.49
CA ASP A 52 14.55 6.65 -17.76
C ASP A 52 15.86 5.87 -17.57
N GLU A 53 16.63 6.13 -16.51
CA GLU A 53 17.82 5.35 -16.16
C GLU A 53 17.51 3.89 -15.80
N LEU A 54 16.26 3.58 -15.45
CA LEU A 54 15.83 2.21 -15.16
C LEU A 54 15.93 1.28 -16.39
N ALA A 55 15.84 1.81 -17.60
CA ALA A 55 16.01 1.04 -18.81
C ALA A 55 17.42 0.39 -18.95
N ALA A 56 18.40 0.82 -18.15
CA ALA A 56 19.74 0.23 -18.10
C ALA A 56 19.86 -0.98 -17.15
N PHE A 57 18.75 -1.40 -16.52
CA PHE A 57 18.70 -2.53 -15.62
C PHE A 57 17.92 -3.70 -16.25
N ASP A 58 18.32 -4.92 -15.93
CA ASP A 58 17.65 -6.13 -16.41
C ASP A 58 16.40 -6.44 -15.58
N ARG A 59 16.34 -6.00 -14.30
CA ARG A 59 15.24 -6.23 -13.38
C ARG A 59 15.16 -5.12 -12.32
N ALA A 60 13.99 -5.00 -11.71
CA ALA A 60 13.76 -4.12 -10.59
C ALA A 60 13.21 -4.89 -9.38
N PHE A 61 13.76 -4.63 -8.20
CA PHE A 61 13.18 -5.02 -6.92
C PHE A 61 12.51 -3.79 -6.31
N ILE A 62 11.20 -3.80 -6.18
CA ILE A 62 10.45 -2.69 -5.61
C ILE A 62 10.41 -2.83 -4.09
N ALA A 63 11.07 -1.91 -3.38
CA ALA A 63 11.02 -1.71 -1.94
C ALA A 63 10.53 -0.29 -1.60
N LEU A 64 9.81 0.33 -2.54
CA LEU A 64 9.06 1.55 -2.31
C LEU A 64 7.78 1.24 -1.52
N HIS A 65 7.33 2.20 -0.73
CA HIS A 65 6.08 2.12 0.03
C HIS A 65 5.17 3.30 -0.28
N GLY A 66 3.86 3.08 -0.15
CA GLY A 66 2.85 4.10 -0.36
C GLY A 66 2.75 4.57 -1.81
N ARG A 67 2.36 5.83 -1.98
CA ARG A 67 2.16 6.45 -3.30
C ARG A 67 3.40 6.36 -4.19
N HIS A 68 3.18 6.14 -5.47
CA HIS A 68 4.18 5.91 -6.51
C HIS A 68 5.02 4.64 -6.32
N GLY A 69 4.84 3.88 -5.24
CA GLY A 69 5.51 2.61 -5.00
C GLY A 69 4.57 1.42 -5.08
N GLU A 70 3.36 1.55 -4.52
CA GLU A 70 2.40 0.46 -4.37
C GLU A 70 1.09 0.70 -5.14
N ASP A 71 0.95 1.83 -5.83
CA ASP A 71 -0.27 2.29 -6.52
C ASP A 71 -0.31 2.00 -8.03
N GLY A 72 0.62 1.21 -8.55
CA GLY A 72 0.71 0.88 -9.97
C GLY A 72 1.53 1.88 -10.80
N THR A 73 1.91 3.04 -10.26
CA THR A 73 2.61 4.09 -11.01
C THR A 73 4.01 3.66 -11.45
N ILE A 74 4.84 3.18 -10.51
CA ILE A 74 6.20 2.71 -10.85
C ILE A 74 6.14 1.42 -11.67
N GLN A 75 5.15 0.55 -11.39
CA GLN A 75 4.93 -0.67 -12.14
C GLN A 75 4.66 -0.37 -13.61
N GLY A 76 3.77 0.60 -13.90
CA GLY A 76 3.47 1.04 -15.27
C GLY A 76 4.69 1.63 -15.99
N ALA A 77 5.51 2.40 -15.29
CA ALA A 77 6.77 2.91 -15.87
C ALA A 77 7.73 1.77 -16.23
N LEU A 78 7.88 0.78 -15.35
CA LEU A 78 8.73 -0.40 -15.59
C LEU A 78 8.20 -1.27 -16.75
N GLU A 79 6.88 -1.47 -16.86
CA GLU A 79 6.27 -2.19 -17.97
C GLU A 79 6.53 -1.50 -19.31
N LEU A 80 6.36 -0.16 -19.38
CA LEU A 80 6.65 0.60 -20.59
C LEU A 80 8.13 0.54 -21.02
N MET A 81 9.04 0.40 -20.05
CA MET A 81 10.48 0.23 -20.29
C MET A 81 10.88 -1.22 -20.55
N GLY A 82 9.97 -2.19 -20.42
CA GLY A 82 10.26 -3.61 -20.56
C GLY A 82 11.13 -4.18 -19.44
N VAL A 83 11.16 -3.54 -18.27
CA VAL A 83 11.95 -3.98 -17.11
C VAL A 83 11.08 -4.82 -16.18
N PRO A 84 11.31 -6.13 -16.06
CA PRO A 84 10.61 -6.99 -15.11
C PRO A 84 10.85 -6.56 -13.65
N TYR A 85 9.82 -6.70 -12.81
CA TYR A 85 9.89 -6.25 -11.42
C TYR A 85 9.24 -7.24 -10.45
N THR A 86 9.51 -7.08 -9.16
CA THR A 86 8.91 -7.87 -8.09
C THR A 86 7.56 -7.29 -7.67
N GLY A 87 6.62 -8.16 -7.29
CA GLY A 87 5.32 -7.78 -6.73
C GLY A 87 4.18 -7.84 -7.75
N SER A 88 3.11 -7.16 -7.42
CA SER A 88 1.87 -7.13 -8.22
C SER A 88 2.00 -6.21 -9.43
N GLY A 89 1.26 -6.52 -10.51
CA GLY A 89 1.18 -5.68 -11.70
C GLY A 89 0.37 -4.40 -11.48
N VAL A 90 0.32 -3.55 -12.51
CA VAL A 90 -0.26 -2.20 -12.46
C VAL A 90 -1.68 -2.19 -11.89
N MET A 91 -2.58 -2.99 -12.47
CA MET A 91 -4.00 -3.00 -12.08
C MET A 91 -4.17 -3.48 -10.63
N ALA A 92 -3.49 -4.56 -10.26
CA ALA A 92 -3.61 -5.12 -8.91
C ALA A 92 -3.04 -4.17 -7.85
N SER A 93 -1.92 -3.49 -8.14
CA SER A 93 -1.34 -2.48 -7.27
C SER A 93 -2.27 -1.27 -7.11
N ALA A 94 -2.80 -0.73 -8.21
CA ALA A 94 -3.72 0.40 -8.18
C ALA A 94 -5.00 0.11 -7.39
N LEU A 95 -5.59 -1.07 -7.60
CA LEU A 95 -6.78 -1.51 -6.87
C LEU A 95 -6.47 -1.79 -5.39
N GLY A 96 -5.34 -2.45 -5.10
CA GLY A 96 -4.94 -2.78 -3.73
C GLY A 96 -4.66 -1.54 -2.87
N MET A 97 -4.15 -0.47 -3.46
CA MET A 97 -3.94 0.80 -2.76
C MET A 97 -5.26 1.51 -2.44
N ASP A 98 -6.30 1.35 -3.24
CA ASP A 98 -7.60 2.00 -3.08
C ASP A 98 -8.55 1.14 -2.25
N LYS A 99 -8.72 1.49 -0.98
CA LYS A 99 -9.57 0.75 -0.03
C LYS A 99 -11.03 0.68 -0.47
N TRP A 100 -11.54 1.74 -1.09
CA TRP A 100 -12.93 1.77 -1.55
C TRP A 100 -13.15 0.83 -2.74
N ARG A 101 -12.30 0.94 -3.76
CA ARG A 101 -12.40 0.10 -4.95
C ARG A 101 -12.10 -1.37 -4.64
N SER A 102 -11.13 -1.65 -3.76
CA SER A 102 -10.90 -3.00 -3.23
C SER A 102 -12.15 -3.57 -2.57
N LYS A 103 -12.85 -2.78 -1.72
CA LYS A 103 -14.10 -3.22 -1.07
C LYS A 103 -15.20 -3.54 -2.08
N LEU A 104 -15.37 -2.72 -3.10
CA LEU A 104 -16.35 -2.98 -4.17
C LEU A 104 -16.08 -4.32 -4.87
N LEU A 105 -14.82 -4.62 -5.17
CA LEU A 105 -14.42 -5.87 -5.79
C LEU A 105 -14.63 -7.08 -4.85
N TRP A 106 -14.23 -6.96 -3.59
CA TRP A 106 -14.42 -8.02 -2.61
C TRP A 106 -15.89 -8.31 -2.35
N GLN A 107 -16.70 -7.26 -2.27
CA GLN A 107 -18.15 -7.38 -2.12
C GLN A 107 -18.77 -8.09 -3.35
N ALA A 108 -18.39 -7.71 -4.56
CA ALA A 108 -18.84 -8.36 -5.78
C ALA A 108 -18.39 -9.82 -5.87
N ALA A 109 -17.22 -10.15 -5.28
CA ALA A 109 -16.72 -11.53 -5.18
C ALA A 109 -17.32 -12.33 -4.02
N GLY A 110 -18.25 -11.76 -3.23
CA GLY A 110 -18.87 -12.43 -2.09
C GLY A 110 -17.95 -12.60 -0.87
N LEU A 111 -16.84 -11.85 -0.82
CA LEU A 111 -15.93 -11.88 0.33
C LEU A 111 -16.50 -11.03 1.48
N PRO A 112 -16.35 -11.48 2.75
CA PRO A 112 -16.80 -10.71 3.89
C PRO A 112 -15.94 -9.45 4.06
N ILE A 113 -16.60 -8.30 4.15
CA ILE A 113 -15.96 -7.01 4.42
C ILE A 113 -16.70 -6.30 5.54
N PRO A 114 -16.05 -5.45 6.32
CA PRO A 114 -16.74 -4.57 7.26
C PRO A 114 -17.71 -3.64 6.53
N GLU A 115 -18.86 -3.37 7.14
CA GLU A 115 -19.78 -2.34 6.66
C GLU A 115 -19.10 -0.99 6.64
N TYR A 116 -19.32 -0.22 5.58
CA TYR A 116 -18.66 1.07 5.37
C TYR A 116 -19.56 2.07 4.62
N LEU A 117 -19.26 3.33 4.80
CA LEU A 117 -19.83 4.45 4.05
C LEU A 117 -18.71 5.36 3.54
N VAL A 118 -18.93 5.95 2.36
CA VAL A 118 -18.12 7.07 1.88
C VAL A 118 -18.61 8.34 2.58
N LEU A 119 -17.70 9.08 3.15
CA LEU A 119 -18.01 10.33 3.85
C LEU A 119 -17.85 11.53 2.92
N GLU A 120 -18.81 12.42 2.96
CA GLU A 120 -18.76 13.72 2.29
C GLU A 120 -18.48 14.84 3.28
N ALA A 121 -17.80 15.89 2.83
CA ALA A 121 -17.56 17.06 3.65
C ALA A 121 -18.90 17.73 4.01
N GLY A 122 -19.14 17.94 5.31
CA GLY A 122 -20.40 18.53 5.78
C GLY A 122 -21.60 17.58 5.74
N GLY A 123 -21.37 16.28 5.53
CA GLY A 123 -22.42 15.26 5.55
C GLY A 123 -23.04 15.05 6.94
N ASP A 124 -24.13 14.29 6.99
CA ASP A 124 -24.81 13.92 8.23
C ASP A 124 -24.04 12.84 9.01
N PHE A 125 -23.04 13.28 9.77
CA PHE A 125 -22.22 12.37 10.57
C PHE A 125 -22.98 11.67 11.71
N ALA A 126 -24.10 12.25 12.18
CA ALA A 126 -24.94 11.58 13.17
C ALA A 126 -25.61 10.35 12.57
N ARG A 127 -26.09 10.47 11.33
CA ARG A 127 -26.64 9.35 10.57
C ARG A 127 -25.59 8.28 10.28
N VAL A 128 -24.38 8.65 9.91
CA VAL A 128 -23.27 7.69 9.70
C VAL A 128 -23.03 6.84 10.95
N ALA A 129 -22.98 7.47 12.14
CA ALA A 129 -22.81 6.76 13.40
C ALA A 129 -24.00 5.86 13.73
N ALA A 130 -25.23 6.28 13.37
CA ALA A 130 -26.44 5.45 13.58
C ALA A 130 -26.46 4.22 12.66
N ASP A 131 -26.10 4.40 11.38
CA ASP A 131 -26.14 3.34 10.36
C ASP A 131 -25.05 2.28 10.58
N LEU A 132 -23.83 2.70 10.88
CA LEU A 132 -22.66 1.79 11.03
C LEU A 132 -22.45 1.31 12.47
N GLY A 133 -22.97 2.02 13.47
CA GLY A 133 -22.65 1.78 14.88
C GLY A 133 -21.24 2.27 15.26
N LEU A 134 -20.94 2.30 16.55
CA LEU A 134 -19.64 2.70 17.10
C LEU A 134 -19.00 1.51 17.83
N PRO A 135 -17.68 1.38 17.86
CA PRO A 135 -16.67 2.29 17.28
C PRO A 135 -16.52 2.14 15.77
N LEU A 136 -16.01 3.20 15.12
CA LEU A 136 -15.70 3.26 13.69
C LEU A 136 -14.21 3.54 13.46
N PHE A 137 -13.72 3.17 12.29
CA PHE A 137 -12.48 3.72 11.74
C PHE A 137 -12.81 4.66 10.57
N VAL A 138 -12.30 5.89 10.66
CA VAL A 138 -12.33 6.86 9.56
C VAL A 138 -10.96 6.90 8.92
N LYS A 139 -10.90 6.74 7.60
CA LYS A 139 -9.61 6.56 6.89
C LYS A 139 -9.65 7.14 5.47
N PRO A 140 -8.52 7.66 4.95
CA PRO A 140 -8.36 8.00 3.55
C PRO A 140 -8.38 6.73 2.69
N ALA A 141 -8.89 6.83 1.45
CA ALA A 141 -8.97 5.65 0.58
C ALA A 141 -7.60 5.15 0.13
N CYS A 142 -6.67 6.04 -0.24
CA CYS A 142 -5.43 5.70 -0.92
C CYS A 142 -4.17 6.02 -0.10
N GLU A 143 -4.12 5.62 1.18
CA GLU A 143 -2.92 5.75 2.02
C GLU A 143 -2.60 4.43 2.73
N GLY A 144 -1.30 4.19 2.97
CA GLY A 144 -0.79 3.03 3.72
C GLY A 144 -0.45 3.36 5.17
N SER A 145 0.10 2.41 5.89
CA SER A 145 0.73 2.55 7.23
C SER A 145 -0.07 3.33 8.26
N SER A 146 -1.39 3.17 8.25
CA SER A 146 -2.33 3.85 9.16
C SER A 146 -2.31 5.39 9.08
N ILE A 147 -1.73 5.98 8.03
CA ILE A 147 -1.70 7.43 7.83
C ILE A 147 -3.13 7.96 7.66
N GLY A 148 -3.48 8.97 8.44
CA GLY A 148 -4.80 9.61 8.39
C GLY A 148 -5.95 8.76 8.94
N ILE A 149 -5.68 7.61 9.59
CA ILE A 149 -6.71 6.76 10.20
C ILE A 149 -7.01 7.28 11.61
N SER A 150 -8.30 7.40 11.92
CA SER A 150 -8.82 7.75 13.23
C SER A 150 -9.82 6.70 13.71
N LYS A 151 -9.67 6.23 14.95
CA LYS A 151 -10.70 5.46 15.63
C LYS A 151 -11.68 6.44 16.29
N VAL A 152 -12.96 6.30 15.98
CA VAL A 152 -14.05 7.14 16.45
C VAL A 152 -14.91 6.34 17.42
N THR A 153 -15.07 6.82 18.62
CA THR A 153 -15.87 6.18 19.69
C THR A 153 -17.14 6.97 20.01
N HIS A 154 -17.19 8.25 19.60
CA HIS A 154 -18.36 9.12 19.76
C HIS A 154 -18.67 9.83 18.46
N SER A 155 -19.95 9.98 18.11
CA SER A 155 -20.40 10.62 16.87
C SER A 155 -19.87 12.05 16.66
N SER A 156 -19.65 12.78 17.75
CA SER A 156 -19.08 14.13 17.74
C SER A 156 -17.64 14.20 17.19
N GLU A 157 -16.93 13.09 17.16
CA GLU A 157 -15.53 13.01 16.66
C GLU A 157 -15.46 12.87 15.13
N LEU A 158 -16.57 12.46 14.47
CA LEU A 158 -16.58 12.14 13.04
C LEU A 158 -16.17 13.30 12.14
N ALA A 159 -16.62 14.52 12.44
CA ALA A 159 -16.27 15.71 11.65
C ALA A 159 -14.74 15.97 11.68
N ALA A 160 -14.12 15.86 12.84
CA ALA A 160 -12.68 16.04 13.00
C ALA A 160 -11.90 14.90 12.35
N ALA A 161 -12.37 13.65 12.50
CA ALA A 161 -11.78 12.48 11.87
C ALA A 161 -11.85 12.55 10.33
N HIS A 162 -13.00 12.98 9.77
CA HIS A 162 -13.13 13.24 8.33
C HIS A 162 -12.13 14.31 7.87
N ALA A 163 -12.06 15.46 8.56
CA ALA A 163 -11.14 16.53 8.20
C ALA A 163 -9.66 16.09 8.27
N ALA A 164 -9.31 15.21 9.22
CA ALA A 164 -7.96 14.65 9.32
C ALA A 164 -7.65 13.72 8.14
N ALA A 165 -8.54 12.80 7.79
CA ALA A 165 -8.37 11.88 6.67
C ALA A 165 -8.36 12.61 5.31
N ALA A 166 -9.23 13.62 5.14
CA ALA A 166 -9.35 14.41 3.91
C ALA A 166 -8.10 15.23 3.54
N ARG A 167 -7.17 15.43 4.50
CA ARG A 167 -5.86 16.04 4.20
C ARG A 167 -4.96 15.12 3.38
N HIS A 168 -5.21 13.82 3.39
CA HIS A 168 -4.42 12.81 2.72
C HIS A 168 -5.06 12.31 1.42
N ASP A 169 -6.38 12.20 1.41
CA ASP A 169 -7.15 11.80 0.23
C ASP A 169 -8.55 12.43 0.28
N PRO A 170 -9.06 13.01 -0.83
CA PRO A 170 -10.40 13.55 -0.88
C PRO A 170 -11.49 12.48 -0.68
N LEU A 171 -11.20 11.22 -0.98
CA LEU A 171 -12.09 10.10 -0.75
C LEU A 171 -11.85 9.53 0.65
N VAL A 172 -12.82 9.73 1.53
CA VAL A 172 -12.76 9.31 2.94
C VAL A 172 -13.82 8.24 3.22
N LEU A 173 -13.44 7.20 3.94
CA LEU A 173 -14.31 6.10 4.34
C LEU A 173 -14.52 6.11 5.85
N ALA A 174 -15.76 5.86 6.29
CA ALA A 174 -16.05 5.36 7.62
C ALA A 174 -16.35 3.86 7.54
N GLU A 175 -15.80 3.08 8.46
CA GLU A 175 -15.90 1.63 8.47
C GLU A 175 -16.13 1.13 9.88
N ARG A 176 -17.04 0.16 10.07
CA ARG A 176 -17.25 -0.50 11.36
C ARG A 176 -15.93 -1.08 11.86
N ALA A 177 -15.57 -0.80 13.10
CA ALA A 177 -14.38 -1.38 13.72
C ALA A 177 -14.60 -2.89 13.97
N ILE A 178 -13.70 -3.69 13.41
CA ILE A 178 -13.65 -5.12 13.70
C ILE A 178 -12.70 -5.29 14.88
N LEU A 179 -13.20 -5.94 15.94
CA LEU A 179 -12.43 -6.26 17.13
C LEU A 179 -11.89 -7.69 17.02
N GLY A 180 -10.66 -7.92 17.45
CA GLY A 180 -10.04 -9.24 17.41
C GLY A 180 -8.55 -9.18 17.08
N GLY A 181 -7.99 -10.33 16.70
CA GLY A 181 -6.60 -10.43 16.30
C GLY A 181 -6.37 -9.87 14.89
N GLU A 182 -5.20 -9.29 14.66
CA GLU A 182 -4.74 -8.86 13.34
C GLU A 182 -3.89 -9.97 12.71
N TYR A 183 -4.15 -10.26 11.44
CA TYR A 183 -3.48 -11.35 10.72
C TYR A 183 -3.02 -10.87 9.35
N THR A 184 -1.89 -11.41 8.90
CA THR A 184 -1.46 -11.26 7.51
C THR A 184 -1.42 -12.61 6.81
N ALA A 185 -1.83 -12.62 5.54
CA ALA A 185 -1.75 -13.76 4.66
C ALA A 185 -0.95 -13.37 3.41
N ALA A 186 0.20 -13.96 3.24
CA ALA A 186 1.07 -13.70 2.11
C ALA A 186 0.93 -14.77 1.01
N LYS A 187 1.24 -14.38 -0.23
CA LYS A 187 1.28 -15.27 -1.38
C LYS A 187 2.61 -15.11 -2.10
N LEU A 188 3.23 -16.22 -2.51
CA LEU A 188 4.44 -16.26 -3.32
C LEU A 188 4.15 -17.05 -4.60
N GLY A 189 4.09 -16.37 -5.72
CA GLY A 189 3.58 -16.95 -6.95
C GLY A 189 2.15 -17.47 -6.74
N ASP A 190 1.88 -18.75 -6.99
CA ASP A 190 0.56 -19.37 -6.75
C ASP A 190 0.41 -20.03 -5.37
N GLN A 191 1.48 -20.03 -4.58
CA GLN A 191 1.48 -20.64 -3.26
C GLN A 191 1.00 -19.65 -2.19
N ALA A 192 -0.07 -20.00 -1.46
CA ALA A 192 -0.43 -19.32 -0.22
C ALA A 192 0.54 -19.71 0.90
N LEU A 193 1.06 -18.71 1.60
CA LEU A 193 1.95 -18.92 2.74
C LEU A 193 1.13 -19.05 4.04
N PRO A 194 1.73 -19.59 5.12
CA PRO A 194 1.06 -19.68 6.42
C PRO A 194 0.57 -18.30 6.90
N ILE A 195 -0.61 -18.28 7.49
CA ILE A 195 -1.17 -17.07 8.11
C ILE A 195 -0.36 -16.74 9.36
N ILE A 196 0.04 -15.48 9.50
CA ILE A 196 0.79 -14.98 10.64
C ILE A 196 -0.10 -14.03 11.44
N LYS A 197 -0.21 -14.25 12.75
CA LYS A 197 -0.83 -13.29 13.67
C LYS A 197 0.15 -12.15 13.96
N ILE A 198 -0.32 -10.92 13.88
CA ILE A 198 0.44 -9.73 14.24
C ILE A 198 0.15 -9.43 15.71
N GLU A 199 1.20 -9.37 16.51
CA GLU A 199 1.14 -8.93 17.91
C GLU A 199 1.94 -7.62 18.00
N PRO A 200 1.24 -6.45 18.17
CA PRO A 200 1.87 -5.15 18.23
C PRO A 200 2.68 -4.93 19.51
#